data_e901674b8629036d12591bb262230165
#
_entry.id   e901674b8629036d12591bb262230165
#
_cell.length_a   1.000
_cell.length_b   1.000
_cell.length_c   1.000
_cell.angle_alpha   90.00
_cell.angle_beta   90.00
_cell.angle_gamma   90.00
#
_symmetry.space_group_name_H-M   'P 1'
#
loop_
_entity.id
_entity.type
_entity.pdbx_description
1 polymer ?
#
loop_
_entity_poly.entity_id
_entity_poly.type
_entity_poly.pdbx_seq_one_letter_code
_entity_poly.pdbx_strand_id
1 'polypeptide(L)' 'MTPKQNQAAEALRKALTMCKRAGLGVYMWDGTPMVYPQPEGREDIMWDDKPAALCTAIPVRGLDCDGGAGS' A
#
# COMPACT_ATOMS: atom_id res chain seq x y z
N MET A 1 0.45 -15.98 16.26
CA MET A 1 -0.40 -16.01 15.06
C MET A 1 -0.66 -17.44 14.63
N THR A 2 -1.84 -17.68 14.10
CA THR A 2 -2.17 -18.99 13.58
C THR A 2 -1.42 -19.29 12.28
N PRO A 3 -1.31 -20.57 11.88
CA PRO A 3 -0.69 -20.87 10.58
C PRO A 3 -1.35 -20.16 9.40
N LYS A 4 -2.67 -19.99 9.45
CA LYS A 4 -3.39 -19.28 8.40
C LYS A 4 -3.00 -17.81 8.35
N GLN A 5 -2.87 -17.20 9.53
CA GLN A 5 -2.43 -15.81 9.61
C GLN A 5 -1.01 -15.64 9.11
N ASN A 6 -0.13 -16.57 9.43
CA ASN A 6 1.25 -16.55 8.95
C ASN A 6 1.31 -16.66 7.44
N GLN A 7 0.50 -17.52 6.85
CA GLN A 7 0.44 -17.66 5.40
C GLN A 7 -0.04 -16.37 4.74
N ALA A 8 -1.04 -15.74 5.33
CA ALA A 8 -1.56 -14.48 4.80
C ALA A 8 -0.52 -13.37 4.88
N ALA A 9 0.19 -13.29 6.00
CA ALA A 9 1.23 -12.30 6.17
C ALA A 9 2.35 -12.50 5.16
N GLU A 10 2.72 -13.74 4.89
CA GLU A 10 3.74 -14.05 3.89
C GLU A 10 3.30 -13.68 2.49
N ALA A 11 2.04 -13.92 2.15
CA ALA A 11 1.49 -13.53 0.87
C ALA A 11 1.50 -12.00 0.70
N LEU A 12 1.19 -11.27 1.77
CA LEU A 12 1.25 -9.82 1.75
C LEU A 12 2.68 -9.34 1.52
N ARG A 13 3.65 -9.96 2.19
CA ARG A 13 5.04 -9.59 2.00
C ARG A 13 5.46 -9.76 0.54
N LYS A 14 5.06 -10.86 -0.07
CA LYS A 14 5.36 -11.09 -1.49
C LYS A 14 4.70 -10.05 -2.38
N ALA A 15 3.46 -9.71 -2.09
CA ALA A 15 2.74 -8.70 -2.87
C ALA A 15 3.40 -7.33 -2.74
N LEU A 16 3.82 -6.96 -1.54
CA LEU A 16 4.52 -5.70 -1.32
C LEU A 16 5.87 -5.66 -2.04
N THR A 17 6.56 -6.79 -2.08
CA THR A 17 7.81 -6.90 -2.83
C THR A 17 7.56 -6.69 -4.32
N MET A 18 6.47 -7.24 -4.83
CA MET A 18 6.08 -7.03 -6.23
C MET A 18 5.79 -5.55 -6.49
N CYS A 19 5.13 -4.88 -5.56
CA CYS A 19 4.88 -3.45 -5.68
C CYS A 19 6.19 -2.67 -5.78
N LYS A 20 7.14 -3.01 -4.93
CA LYS A 20 8.46 -2.38 -4.96
C LYS A 20 9.11 -2.54 -6.33
N ARG A 21 9.09 -3.76 -6.86
CA ARG A 21 9.72 -4.05 -8.16
C ARG A 21 9.00 -3.36 -9.31
N ALA A 22 7.70 -3.18 -9.18
CA ALA A 22 6.90 -2.53 -10.21
C ALA A 22 6.93 -1.01 -10.11
N GLY A 23 7.60 -0.45 -9.11
CA GLY A 23 7.67 0.99 -8.92
C GLY A 23 6.42 1.58 -8.32
N LEU A 24 5.73 0.83 -7.47
CA LEU A 24 4.54 1.31 -6.78
C LEU A 24 4.85 1.65 -5.33
N GLY A 25 4.29 2.76 -4.86
CA GLY A 25 4.23 3.07 -3.45
C GLY A 25 2.89 2.63 -2.87
N VAL A 26 2.87 2.41 -1.57
CA VAL A 26 1.67 1.95 -0.86
C VAL A 26 1.47 2.81 0.36
N TYR A 27 0.22 3.22 0.61
CA TYR A 27 -0.11 3.94 1.83
C TYR A 27 -1.55 3.62 2.22
N MET A 28 -1.89 3.93 3.47
CA MET A 28 -3.24 3.75 3.98
C MET A 28 -3.93 5.10 4.02
N TRP A 29 -5.13 5.14 3.49
CA TRP A 29 -5.95 6.33 3.53
C TRP A 29 -7.34 5.96 4.03
N ASP A 30 -7.70 6.50 5.19
CA ASP A 30 -9.03 6.28 5.76
C ASP A 30 -9.39 4.80 5.83
N GLY A 31 -8.44 3.99 6.28
CA GLY A 31 -8.65 2.57 6.45
C GLY A 31 -8.59 1.75 5.17
N THR A 32 -8.23 2.37 4.05
CA THR A 32 -8.15 1.67 2.77
C THR A 32 -6.73 1.70 2.23
N PRO A 33 -6.18 0.55 1.83
CA PRO A 33 -4.88 0.54 1.16
C PRO A 33 -4.96 1.24 -0.18
N MET A 34 -3.99 2.10 -0.44
CA MET A 34 -3.88 2.84 -1.70
C MET A 34 -2.53 2.57 -2.31
N VAL A 35 -2.48 2.51 -3.62
CA VAL A 35 -1.22 2.38 -4.34
C VAL A 35 -1.08 3.53 -5.33
N TYR A 36 0.15 3.89 -5.64
CA TYR A 36 0.44 4.96 -6.58
C TYR A 36 1.77 4.67 -7.27
N PRO A 37 1.92 5.11 -8.52
CA PRO A 37 3.20 4.94 -9.21
C PRO A 37 4.23 5.90 -8.65
N GLN A 38 5.44 5.40 -8.41
CA GLN A 38 6.56 6.25 -7.99
C GLN A 38 7.40 6.62 -9.19
N PRO A 39 7.82 7.88 -9.30
CA PRO A 39 8.72 8.28 -10.38
C PRO A 39 10.04 7.52 -10.27
N GLU A 40 10.57 7.14 -11.41
CA GLU A 40 11.84 6.48 -11.46
C GLU A 40 12.94 7.39 -10.93
N GLY A 41 13.83 6.82 -10.13
CA GLY A 41 14.92 7.58 -9.56
C GLY A 41 14.58 8.38 -8.33
N ARG A 42 13.35 8.31 -7.87
CA ARG A 42 12.91 8.99 -6.65
C ARG A 42 12.69 7.95 -5.57
N GLU A 43 13.16 8.26 -4.37
CA GLU A 43 12.97 7.34 -3.26
C GLU A 43 11.61 7.47 -2.64
N ASP A 44 11.07 8.69 -2.65
CA ASP A 44 9.75 8.92 -2.11
C ASP A 44 9.12 10.10 -2.83
N ILE A 45 7.82 10.21 -2.64
CA ILE A 45 7.04 11.33 -3.16
C ILE A 45 6.42 12.01 -1.96
N MET A 46 6.58 13.32 -1.88
CA MET A 46 5.91 14.09 -0.85
C MET A 46 4.41 13.98 -1.01
N TRP A 47 3.71 14.03 0.11
CA TRP A 47 2.25 13.93 0.09
C TRP A 47 1.60 14.91 -0.87
N ASP A 48 2.11 16.15 -0.87
CA ASP A 48 1.54 17.18 -1.70
C ASP A 48 1.77 16.94 -3.18
N ASP A 49 2.73 16.08 -3.51
CA ASP A 49 3.10 15.80 -4.88
C ASP A 49 2.36 14.61 -5.47
N LYS A 50 1.55 13.92 -4.67
CA LYS A 50 0.82 12.76 -5.15
C LYS A 50 -0.45 13.19 -5.86
N PRO A 51 -0.51 13.04 -7.18
CA PRO A 51 -1.76 13.35 -7.88
C PRO A 51 -2.82 12.32 -7.48
N ALA A 52 -3.93 12.79 -6.94
CA ALA A 52 -5.00 11.89 -6.52
C ALA A 52 -5.47 11.01 -7.67
N ALA A 53 -5.43 11.52 -8.90
CA ALA A 53 -5.87 10.77 -10.06
C ALA A 53 -5.01 9.54 -10.35
N LEU A 54 -3.77 9.52 -9.85
CA LEU A 54 -2.87 8.39 -10.07
C LEU A 54 -2.93 7.37 -8.95
N CYS A 55 -3.64 7.66 -7.88
CA CYS A 55 -3.76 6.75 -6.75
C CYS A 55 -4.91 5.79 -6.99
N THR A 56 -4.68 4.52 -6.70
CA THR A 56 -5.68 3.48 -6.86
C THR A 56 -5.99 2.86 -5.52
N ALA A 57 -7.25 2.84 -5.14
CA ALA A 57 -7.68 2.20 -3.92
C ALA A 57 -7.76 0.68 -4.11
N ILE A 58 -7.34 -0.05 -3.10
CA ILE A 58 -7.45 -1.50 -3.08
C ILE A 58 -8.39 -1.86 -1.93
N PRO A 59 -9.70 -1.69 -2.09
CA PRO A 59 -10.63 -1.93 -1.00
C PRO A 59 -10.79 -3.41 -0.73
N VAL A 60 -10.72 -3.79 0.53
CA VAL A 60 -11.00 -5.15 0.97
C VAL A 60 -12.01 -5.06 2.09
N ARG A 61 -13.20 -5.57 1.81
CA ARG A 61 -14.31 -5.46 2.74
C ARG A 61 -14.00 -6.19 4.04
N GLY A 62 -14.19 -5.50 5.14
CA GLY A 62 -13.98 -6.09 6.45
C GLY A 62 -12.55 -6.15 6.91
N LEU A 63 -11.62 -5.69 6.08
CA LEU A 63 -10.22 -5.61 6.49
C LEU A 63 -10.02 -4.39 7.38
N ASP A 64 -9.36 -4.63 8.51
CA ASP A 64 -9.05 -3.58 9.45
C ASP A 64 -7.68 -3.00 9.09
N CYS A 65 -7.67 -1.84 8.46
CA CYS A 65 -6.44 -1.14 8.09
C CYS A 65 -6.28 0.06 8.99
N ASP A 66 -5.34 -0.05 9.90
CA ASP A 66 -5.09 0.97 10.91
C ASP A 66 -3.85 1.77 10.55
N GLY A 67 -3.81 3.01 11.00
CA GLY A 67 -2.66 3.87 10.79
C GLY A 67 -2.77 4.67 9.52
N GLY A 68 -1.66 4.84 8.85
CA GLY A 68 -1.62 5.62 7.63
C GLY A 68 -1.68 7.10 7.91
N ALA A 69 -2.11 7.86 6.90
CA ALA A 69 -2.08 9.30 6.95
C ALA A 69 -3.03 9.88 7.99
N GLY A 70 -4.01 9.13 8.41
CA GLY A 70 -4.98 9.61 9.37
C GLY A 70 -4.56 9.52 10.80
N SER A 71 -3.48 8.86 11.07
CA SER A 71 -3.07 8.64 12.45
C SER A 71 -2.01 9.60 12.90
#